data_35d823042f99e4074bf3517061c4df1a
#
_entry.id   35d823042f99e4074bf3517061c4df1a
#
_cell.length_a   1.000
_cell.length_b   1.000
_cell.length_c   1.000
_cell.angle_alpha   90.00
_cell.angle_beta   90.00
_cell.angle_gamma   90.00
#
_symmetry.space_group_name_H-M   'P 1'
#
loop_
_entity.id
_entity.type
_entity.pdbx_description
1 polymer ?
#
loop_
_entity_poly.entity_id
_entity_poly.type
_entity_poly.pdbx_seq_one_letter_code
_entity_poly.pdbx_strand_id
1 'polypeptide(L)'
;MKQFKDPVYGYVEVKSCYIPIINSAEFQRLRNIRQTGYASLYPSALHNRFVHSLGVFHLGKKAIDYLRSNIENKLGEDFDNVYDWDEIRETFILSCLLHDVGHSPFSHTGEDFYNASTIFEKEFQDLIQSPTFDNDVMDKGTGKPHEAMSAIIGINLLKKMGFNFEKEFFARAIMGIEYSSKEIKYQLRNCLINILNGSLIDVEDRKS
;
A
#
# COMPACT_ATOMS: atom_id res chain seq x y z
N MET A 1 -16.09 5.87 14.25
CA MET A 1 -16.11 5.09 12.99
C MET A 1 -16.85 5.90 11.94
N LYS A 2 -16.38 5.93 10.69
CA LYS A 2 -17.03 6.60 9.56
C LYS A 2 -17.31 5.57 8.47
N GLN A 3 -18.44 5.72 7.77
CA GLN A 3 -18.81 4.83 6.67
C GLN A 3 -18.80 5.63 5.36
N PHE A 4 -18.20 5.06 4.34
CA PHE A 4 -18.24 5.57 2.97
C PHE A 4 -19.12 4.65 2.15
N LYS A 5 -20.13 5.20 1.47
CA LYS A 5 -20.97 4.43 0.57
C LYS A 5 -20.24 4.19 -0.74
N ASP A 6 -20.10 2.93 -1.09
CA ASP A 6 -19.40 2.48 -2.30
C ASP A 6 -20.37 1.66 -3.16
N PRO A 7 -20.42 1.85 -4.50
CA PRO A 7 -21.36 1.14 -5.36
C PRO A 7 -21.06 -0.35 -5.50
N VAL A 8 -19.80 -0.78 -5.27
CA VAL A 8 -19.36 -2.18 -5.40
C VAL A 8 -19.40 -2.88 -4.05
N TYR A 9 -18.86 -2.25 -2.99
CA TYR A 9 -18.68 -2.86 -1.68
C TYR A 9 -19.79 -2.52 -0.67
N GLY A 10 -20.75 -1.69 -1.04
CA GLY A 10 -21.82 -1.21 -0.15
C GLY A 10 -21.31 -0.13 0.81
N TYR A 11 -20.89 -0.50 2.01
CA TYR A 11 -20.33 0.43 2.98
C TYR A 11 -18.90 0.05 3.36
N VAL A 12 -17.96 0.94 3.09
CA VAL A 12 -16.58 0.84 3.54
C VAL A 12 -16.45 1.50 4.90
N GLU A 13 -16.20 0.69 5.92
CA GLU A 13 -16.02 1.15 7.31
C GLU A 13 -14.59 1.53 7.59
N VAL A 14 -14.41 2.76 8.08
CA VAL A 14 -13.10 3.34 8.42
C VAL A 14 -13.07 3.71 9.90
N LYS A 15 -12.06 3.20 10.62
CA LYS A 15 -11.82 3.58 12.02
C LYS A 15 -11.53 5.09 12.13
N SER A 16 -11.92 5.70 13.26
CA SER A 16 -11.73 7.13 13.49
C SER A 16 -10.26 7.57 13.40
N CYS A 17 -9.32 6.70 13.77
CA CYS A 17 -7.87 6.98 13.69
C CYS A 17 -7.38 7.20 12.25
N TYR A 18 -7.99 6.58 11.24
CA TYR A 18 -7.59 6.77 9.83
C TYR A 18 -8.24 7.98 9.15
N ILE A 19 -9.23 8.61 9.78
CA ILE A 19 -9.91 9.77 9.18
C ILE A 19 -8.95 10.95 8.93
N PRO A 20 -7.98 11.26 9.80
CA PRO A 20 -6.98 12.29 9.51
C PRO A 20 -6.18 12.01 8.23
N ILE A 21 -5.82 10.73 7.96
CA ILE A 21 -5.12 10.32 6.74
C ILE A 21 -5.99 10.62 5.52
N ILE A 22 -7.25 10.17 5.55
CA ILE A 22 -8.19 10.39 4.43
C ILE A 22 -8.46 11.88 4.20
N ASN A 23 -8.46 12.69 5.26
CA ASN A 23 -8.69 14.14 5.16
C ASN A 23 -7.41 14.93 4.81
N SER A 24 -6.24 14.29 4.73
CA SER A 24 -5.00 14.98 4.33
C SER A 24 -5.06 15.49 2.90
N ALA A 25 -4.31 16.54 2.60
CA ALA A 25 -4.23 17.09 1.25
C ALA A 25 -3.68 16.07 0.25
N GLU A 26 -2.70 15.27 0.70
CA GLU A 26 -2.06 14.20 -0.06
C GLU A 26 -3.08 13.15 -0.51
N PHE A 27 -3.98 12.74 0.36
CA PHE A 27 -5.01 11.74 0.03
C PHE A 27 -6.19 12.37 -0.72
N GLN A 28 -6.65 13.56 -0.33
CA GLN A 28 -7.80 14.22 -0.98
C GLN A 28 -7.55 14.57 -2.44
N ARG A 29 -6.30 14.87 -2.85
CA ARG A 29 -5.98 15.14 -4.25
C ARG A 29 -6.28 13.98 -5.19
N LEU A 30 -6.32 12.72 -4.67
CA LEU A 30 -6.66 11.54 -5.45
C LEU A 30 -8.07 11.60 -6.06
N ARG A 31 -8.96 12.42 -5.54
CA ARG A 31 -10.30 12.68 -6.11
C ARG A 31 -10.24 13.28 -7.52
N ASN A 32 -9.15 13.96 -7.83
CA ASN A 32 -8.96 14.64 -9.11
C ASN A 32 -8.09 13.82 -10.08
N ILE A 33 -7.67 12.61 -9.68
CA ILE A 33 -6.85 11.72 -10.51
C ILE A 33 -7.72 10.51 -10.91
N ARG A 34 -7.93 10.34 -12.21
CA ARG A 34 -8.67 9.18 -12.74
C ARG A 34 -7.85 7.91 -12.59
N GLN A 35 -8.52 6.80 -12.28
CA GLN A 35 -7.87 5.48 -12.19
C GLN A 35 -7.43 5.00 -13.57
N THR A 36 -8.31 5.13 -14.59
CA THR A 36 -8.04 4.62 -15.94
C THR A 36 -7.90 5.76 -16.95
N GLY A 37 -6.90 5.67 -17.83
CA GLY A 37 -6.73 6.57 -18.96
C GLY A 37 -7.76 6.33 -20.10
N TYR A 38 -8.43 5.19 -20.09
CA TYR A 38 -9.33 4.74 -21.15
C TYR A 38 -10.82 5.02 -20.86
N ALA A 39 -11.13 5.98 -20.02
CA ALA A 39 -12.51 6.33 -19.65
C ALA A 39 -13.42 6.66 -20.86
N SER A 40 -12.85 7.12 -21.98
CA SER A 40 -13.58 7.36 -23.22
C SER A 40 -14.05 6.09 -23.92
N LEU A 41 -13.34 4.97 -23.74
CA LEU A 41 -13.69 3.66 -24.31
C LEU A 41 -14.67 2.88 -23.43
N TYR A 42 -14.63 3.14 -22.11
CA TYR A 42 -15.49 2.53 -21.10
C TYR A 42 -16.23 3.61 -20.32
N PRO A 43 -17.42 4.05 -20.77
CA PRO A 43 -18.14 5.19 -20.15
C PRO A 43 -18.42 5.03 -18.66
N SER A 44 -18.47 3.79 -18.16
CA SER A 44 -18.68 3.49 -16.73
C SER A 44 -17.41 3.54 -15.90
N ALA A 45 -16.22 3.58 -16.50
CA ALA A 45 -14.92 3.65 -15.80
C ALA A 45 -14.58 5.10 -15.41
N LEU A 46 -15.44 5.71 -14.62
CA LEU A 46 -15.31 7.12 -14.19
C LEU A 46 -14.72 7.29 -12.79
N HIS A 47 -14.36 6.19 -12.13
CA HIS A 47 -13.84 6.25 -10.77
C HIS A 47 -12.44 6.86 -10.72
N ASN A 48 -12.16 7.48 -9.61
CA ASN A 48 -10.89 8.13 -9.33
C ASN A 48 -10.07 7.29 -8.33
N ARG A 49 -8.79 7.64 -8.19
CA ARG A 49 -7.88 6.93 -7.28
C ARG A 49 -8.26 7.03 -5.81
N PHE A 50 -9.04 8.03 -5.40
CA PHE A 50 -9.59 8.12 -4.05
C PHE A 50 -10.54 6.95 -3.74
N VAL A 51 -11.49 6.67 -4.66
CA VAL A 51 -12.44 5.56 -4.49
C VAL A 51 -11.73 4.23 -4.58
N HIS A 52 -10.79 4.09 -5.53
CA HIS A 52 -9.94 2.90 -5.68
C HIS A 52 -9.17 2.60 -4.38
N SER A 53 -8.46 3.58 -3.81
CA SER A 53 -7.70 3.39 -2.57
C SER A 53 -8.58 2.97 -1.38
N LEU A 54 -9.82 3.48 -1.29
CA LEU A 54 -10.78 3.02 -0.28
C LEU A 54 -11.22 1.57 -0.54
N GLY A 55 -11.37 1.17 -1.78
CA GLY A 55 -11.69 -0.20 -2.18
C GLY A 55 -10.57 -1.17 -1.82
N VAL A 56 -9.32 -0.84 -2.18
CA VAL A 56 -8.11 -1.62 -1.84
C VAL A 56 -7.94 -1.74 -0.33
N PHE A 57 -8.14 -0.65 0.42
CA PHE A 57 -8.17 -0.68 1.88
C PHE A 57 -9.23 -1.66 2.42
N HIS A 58 -10.45 -1.65 1.87
CA HIS A 58 -11.53 -2.53 2.30
C HIS A 58 -11.20 -4.00 2.04
N LEU A 59 -10.70 -4.32 0.84
CA LEU A 59 -10.30 -5.67 0.48
C LEU A 59 -9.09 -6.14 1.27
N GLY A 60 -8.09 -5.28 1.48
CA GLY A 60 -6.91 -5.58 2.29
C GLY A 60 -7.27 -5.96 3.72
N LYS A 61 -8.21 -5.24 4.35
CA LYS A 61 -8.73 -5.60 5.68
C LYS A 61 -9.34 -7.01 5.67
N LYS A 62 -10.19 -7.31 4.69
CA LYS A 62 -10.80 -8.64 4.59
C LYS A 62 -9.76 -9.73 4.35
N ALA A 63 -8.79 -9.47 3.47
CA ALA A 63 -7.75 -10.43 3.14
C ALA A 63 -6.88 -10.77 4.35
N ILE A 64 -6.42 -9.77 5.12
CA ILE A 64 -5.56 -10.02 6.27
C ILE A 64 -6.32 -10.68 7.42
N ASP A 65 -7.58 -10.29 7.66
CA ASP A 65 -8.42 -10.91 8.70
C ASP A 65 -8.74 -12.40 8.35
N TYR A 66 -8.94 -12.71 7.07
CA TYR A 66 -9.09 -14.09 6.59
C TYR A 66 -7.79 -14.90 6.71
N LEU A 67 -6.65 -14.31 6.36
CA LEU A 67 -5.34 -14.94 6.52
C LEU A 67 -5.06 -15.28 7.97
N ARG A 68 -5.35 -14.39 8.91
CA ARG A 68 -5.20 -14.64 10.34
C ARG A 68 -5.88 -15.94 10.75
N SER A 69 -7.18 -16.04 10.47
CA SER A 69 -7.96 -17.23 10.85
C SER A 69 -7.37 -18.53 10.29
N ASN A 70 -6.84 -18.51 9.06
CA ASN A 70 -6.23 -19.68 8.44
C ASN A 70 -4.87 -20.03 9.06
N ILE A 71 -4.05 -19.04 9.41
CA ILE A 71 -2.73 -19.27 9.99
C ILE A 71 -2.86 -19.70 11.45
N GLU A 72 -3.72 -19.06 12.23
CA GLU A 72 -4.02 -19.47 13.62
C GLU A 72 -4.49 -20.92 13.70
N ASN A 73 -5.36 -21.34 12.79
CA ASN A 73 -5.82 -22.74 12.72
C ASN A 73 -4.69 -23.75 12.44
N LYS A 74 -3.58 -23.31 11.81
CA LYS A 74 -2.44 -24.17 11.47
C LYS A 74 -1.33 -24.15 12.53
N LEU A 75 -1.04 -22.99 13.12
CA LEU A 75 0.05 -22.78 14.06
C LEU A 75 -0.38 -22.94 15.53
N GLY A 76 -1.68 -22.78 15.83
CA GLY A 76 -2.18 -22.86 17.19
C GLY A 76 -1.55 -21.80 18.10
N GLU A 77 -1.10 -22.21 19.29
CA GLU A 77 -0.52 -21.34 20.32
C GLU A 77 0.83 -20.70 19.90
N ASP A 78 1.49 -21.21 18.87
CA ASP A 78 2.78 -20.66 18.39
C ASP A 78 2.62 -19.40 17.55
N PHE A 79 1.40 -19.03 17.16
CA PHE A 79 1.14 -17.91 16.26
C PHE A 79 1.67 -16.57 16.82
N ASP A 80 1.33 -16.24 18.06
CA ASP A 80 1.73 -14.97 18.70
C ASP A 80 3.22 -14.92 19.06
N ASN A 81 3.89 -16.09 19.12
CA ASN A 81 5.34 -16.16 19.31
C ASN A 81 6.13 -15.87 18.04
N VAL A 82 5.53 -16.11 16.87
CA VAL A 82 6.18 -15.96 15.57
C VAL A 82 5.94 -14.58 14.95
N TYR A 83 4.76 -14.02 15.17
CA TYR A 83 4.32 -12.79 14.50
C TYR A 83 3.86 -11.72 15.48
N ASP A 84 4.39 -10.51 15.35
CA ASP A 84 3.73 -9.30 15.87
C ASP A 84 2.56 -8.97 14.95
N TRP A 85 1.43 -9.67 15.21
CA TRP A 85 0.28 -9.58 14.33
C TRP A 85 -0.31 -8.19 14.23
N ASP A 86 -0.41 -7.48 15.34
CA ASP A 86 -1.06 -6.18 15.37
C ASP A 86 -0.26 -5.14 14.56
N GLU A 87 1.08 -5.17 14.65
CA GLU A 87 1.93 -4.30 13.87
C GLU A 87 1.90 -4.66 12.38
N ILE A 88 1.98 -5.96 12.04
CA ILE A 88 1.89 -6.43 10.64
C ILE A 88 0.53 -6.04 10.04
N ARG A 89 -0.55 -6.28 10.78
CA ARG A 89 -1.92 -5.96 10.33
C ARG A 89 -2.10 -4.47 10.09
N GLU A 90 -1.71 -3.65 11.05
CA GLU A 90 -1.84 -2.19 10.94
C GLU A 90 -1.01 -1.65 9.77
N THR A 91 0.25 -2.08 9.65
CA THR A 91 1.14 -1.69 8.56
C THR A 91 0.57 -2.07 7.20
N PHE A 92 0.07 -3.30 7.04
CA PHE A 92 -0.52 -3.75 5.77
C PHE A 92 -1.78 -2.97 5.38
N ILE A 93 -2.67 -2.71 6.34
CA ILE A 93 -3.89 -1.92 6.10
C ILE A 93 -3.55 -0.48 5.68
N LEU A 94 -2.54 0.11 6.32
CA LEU A 94 -2.04 1.45 5.95
C LEU A 94 -1.40 1.44 4.56
N SER A 95 -0.67 0.39 4.19
CA SER A 95 -0.12 0.22 2.85
C SER A 95 -1.23 0.15 1.80
N CYS A 96 -2.28 -0.64 2.05
CA CYS A 96 -3.46 -0.71 1.17
C CYS A 96 -4.17 0.64 1.01
N LEU A 97 -4.26 1.45 2.08
CA LEU A 97 -4.89 2.77 2.02
C LEU A 97 -4.07 3.77 1.21
N LEU A 98 -2.74 3.72 1.33
CA LEU A 98 -1.82 4.75 0.82
C LEU A 98 -1.04 4.34 -0.43
N HIS A 99 -1.29 3.14 -1.02
CA HIS A 99 -0.50 2.62 -2.14
C HIS A 99 -0.44 3.57 -3.35
N ASP A 100 -1.52 4.34 -3.58
CA ASP A 100 -1.69 5.24 -4.72
C ASP A 100 -1.44 6.72 -4.40
N VAL A 101 -1.08 7.06 -3.14
CA VAL A 101 -0.99 8.46 -2.71
C VAL A 101 0.08 9.27 -3.46
N GLY A 102 1.05 8.61 -4.08
CA GLY A 102 2.13 9.19 -4.86
C GLY A 102 1.85 9.40 -6.34
N HIS A 103 0.69 8.99 -6.86
CA HIS A 103 0.40 9.18 -8.30
C HIS A 103 0.43 10.63 -8.73
N SER A 104 0.96 10.88 -9.94
CA SER A 104 0.98 12.20 -10.55
C SER A 104 -0.43 12.68 -10.94
N PRO A 105 -0.65 13.99 -11.15
CA PRO A 105 -1.94 14.53 -11.60
C PRO A 105 -2.46 13.91 -12.91
N PHE A 106 -1.55 13.45 -13.78
CA PHE A 106 -1.86 12.82 -15.07
C PHE A 106 -1.69 11.29 -15.04
N SER A 107 -1.75 10.68 -13.84
CA SER A 107 -1.54 9.24 -13.66
C SER A 107 -0.18 8.82 -14.28
N HIS A 108 -0.12 7.66 -14.95
CA HIS A 108 1.13 7.16 -15.55
C HIS A 108 1.81 8.10 -16.54
N THR A 109 1.04 8.91 -17.29
CA THR A 109 1.61 9.90 -18.22
C THR A 109 2.48 10.95 -17.53
N GLY A 110 2.24 11.22 -16.25
CA GLY A 110 3.02 12.17 -15.47
C GLY A 110 4.24 11.56 -14.77
N GLU A 111 4.46 10.26 -14.88
CA GLU A 111 5.57 9.58 -14.20
C GLU A 111 6.95 9.96 -14.78
N ASP A 112 7.01 10.36 -16.04
CA ASP A 112 8.25 10.83 -16.67
C ASP A 112 8.85 12.05 -15.93
N PHE A 113 8.04 12.79 -15.17
CA PHE A 113 8.51 13.90 -14.33
C PHE A 113 9.16 13.45 -13.01
N TYR A 114 8.99 12.17 -12.62
CA TYR A 114 9.63 11.60 -11.45
C TYR A 114 11.05 11.07 -11.74
N ASN A 115 11.70 11.52 -12.81
CA ASN A 115 13.00 11.07 -13.30
C ASN A 115 14.12 11.23 -12.26
N ALA A 116 14.15 10.33 -11.26
CA ALA A 116 15.22 10.39 -10.28
C ALA A 116 15.32 9.12 -9.43
N SER A 117 15.72 8.01 -10.04
CA SER A 117 16.07 6.79 -9.28
C SER A 117 17.03 7.10 -8.11
N THR A 118 18.03 7.93 -8.33
CA THR A 118 19.00 8.35 -7.30
C THR A 118 18.41 9.19 -6.17
N ILE A 119 17.35 9.97 -6.44
CA ILE A 119 16.63 10.73 -5.40
C ILE A 119 15.85 9.77 -4.51
N PHE A 120 15.14 8.81 -5.09
CA PHE A 120 14.37 7.83 -4.34
C PHE A 120 15.27 6.95 -3.45
N GLU A 121 16.41 6.48 -3.98
CA GLU A 121 17.38 5.69 -3.21
C GLU A 121 17.84 6.43 -1.95
N LYS A 122 18.23 7.68 -2.10
CA LYS A 122 18.68 8.52 -0.98
C LYS A 122 17.55 8.74 0.05
N GLU A 123 16.34 9.08 -0.41
CA GLU A 123 15.18 9.26 0.47
C GLU A 123 14.86 7.98 1.25
N PHE A 124 14.93 6.81 0.62
CA PHE A 124 14.70 5.54 1.30
C PHE A 124 15.79 5.23 2.32
N GLN A 125 17.07 5.46 2.02
CA GLN A 125 18.17 5.29 2.99
C GLN A 125 17.94 6.15 4.23
N ASP A 126 17.51 7.41 4.07
CA ASP A 126 17.25 8.33 5.17
C ASP A 126 15.98 7.95 5.96
N LEU A 127 14.95 7.40 5.31
CA LEU A 127 13.65 7.07 5.92
C LEU A 127 13.62 5.71 6.60
N ILE A 128 14.19 4.68 5.97
CA ILE A 128 14.07 3.28 6.37
C ILE A 128 15.27 2.83 7.18
N GLN A 129 16.48 3.21 6.77
CA GLN A 129 17.75 2.88 7.45
C GLN A 129 17.95 1.36 7.60
N SER A 130 17.67 0.60 6.55
CA SER A 130 17.81 -0.87 6.54
C SER A 130 18.74 -1.30 5.40
N PRO A 131 19.92 -1.84 5.73
CA PRO A 131 20.86 -2.35 4.70
C PRO A 131 20.26 -3.49 3.85
N THR A 132 19.37 -4.29 4.41
CA THR A 132 18.69 -5.37 3.67
C THR A 132 17.70 -4.81 2.65
N PHE A 133 16.99 -3.75 3.00
CA PHE A 133 16.11 -3.04 2.07
C PHE A 133 16.91 -2.40 0.93
N ASP A 134 18.01 -1.71 1.28
CA ASP A 134 18.85 -1.03 0.29
C ASP A 134 19.43 -2.03 -0.74
N ASN A 135 19.90 -3.20 -0.26
CA ASN A 135 20.41 -4.25 -1.15
C ASN A 135 19.30 -4.82 -2.05
N ASP A 136 18.10 -5.09 -1.51
CA ASP A 136 16.99 -5.63 -2.28
C ASP A 136 16.49 -4.61 -3.32
N VAL A 137 16.52 -3.31 -3.01
CA VAL A 137 16.18 -2.22 -3.95
C VAL A 137 17.25 -2.10 -5.05
N MET A 138 18.54 -2.22 -4.71
CA MET A 138 19.61 -2.22 -5.71
C MET A 138 19.50 -3.39 -6.69
N ASP A 139 19.13 -4.58 -6.20
CA ASP A 139 18.99 -5.79 -7.02
C ASP A 139 17.74 -5.81 -7.89
N LYS A 140 16.60 -5.31 -7.36
CA LYS A 140 15.27 -5.41 -7.98
C LYS A 140 14.77 -4.10 -8.58
N GLY A 141 15.42 -2.98 -8.28
CA GLY A 141 14.97 -1.63 -8.62
C GLY A 141 13.95 -1.06 -7.63
N THR A 142 13.58 0.19 -7.82
CA THR A 142 12.61 0.91 -6.96
C THR A 142 11.14 0.66 -7.33
N GLY A 143 10.85 -0.30 -8.20
CA GLY A 143 9.50 -0.49 -8.74
C GLY A 143 9.08 0.65 -9.68
N LYS A 144 7.79 0.87 -9.81
CA LYS A 144 7.28 2.01 -10.59
C LYS A 144 7.46 3.32 -9.82
N PRO A 145 7.71 4.45 -10.52
CA PRO A 145 7.97 5.75 -9.87
C PRO A 145 6.87 6.21 -8.91
N HIS A 146 5.60 5.96 -9.22
CA HIS A 146 4.48 6.31 -8.33
C HIS A 146 4.43 5.43 -7.07
N GLU A 147 4.86 4.16 -7.15
CA GLU A 147 4.93 3.25 -6.00
C GLU A 147 5.99 3.75 -5.01
N ALA A 148 7.19 4.08 -5.51
CA ALA A 148 8.26 4.67 -4.71
C ALA A 148 7.82 6.00 -4.06
N MET A 149 7.18 6.88 -4.84
CA MET A 149 6.65 8.14 -4.34
C MET A 149 5.54 7.92 -3.30
N SER A 150 4.66 6.93 -3.50
CA SER A 150 3.61 6.57 -2.53
C SER A 150 4.20 6.10 -1.21
N ALA A 151 5.25 5.29 -1.26
CA ALA A 151 5.94 4.83 -0.06
C ALA A 151 6.56 6.00 0.71
N ILE A 152 7.27 6.90 0.04
CA ILE A 152 7.90 8.08 0.67
C ILE A 152 6.84 9.03 1.27
N ILE A 153 5.83 9.40 0.51
CA ILE A 153 4.75 10.29 0.98
C ILE A 153 4.01 9.64 2.14
N GLY A 154 3.68 8.34 2.01
CA GLY A 154 2.97 7.59 3.04
C GLY A 154 3.75 7.53 4.35
N ILE A 155 5.04 7.19 4.33
CA ILE A 155 5.89 7.15 5.53
C ILE A 155 5.92 8.53 6.20
N ASN A 156 6.16 9.59 5.45
CA ASN A 156 6.24 10.95 6.00
C ASN A 156 4.90 11.39 6.60
N LEU A 157 3.78 11.10 5.93
CA LEU A 157 2.44 11.40 6.42
C LEU A 157 2.13 10.66 7.73
N LEU A 158 2.38 9.36 7.77
CA LEU A 158 2.14 8.51 8.95
C LEU A 158 3.02 8.92 10.14
N LYS A 159 4.30 9.22 9.90
CA LYS A 159 5.21 9.76 10.94
C LYS A 159 4.69 11.07 11.51
N LYS A 160 4.30 12.01 10.64
CA LYS A 160 3.73 13.32 11.04
C LYS A 160 2.47 13.17 11.89
N MET A 161 1.67 12.14 11.64
CA MET A 161 0.43 11.84 12.38
C MET A 161 0.63 10.96 13.62
N GLY A 162 1.85 10.50 13.88
CA GLY A 162 2.18 9.70 15.07
C GLY A 162 1.69 8.25 15.00
N PHE A 163 1.52 7.68 13.80
CA PHE A 163 1.22 6.26 13.66
C PHE A 163 2.43 5.39 14.01
N ASN A 164 2.16 4.27 14.69
CA ASN A 164 3.13 3.19 14.85
C ASN A 164 2.95 2.18 13.71
N PHE A 165 4.01 1.93 12.94
CA PHE A 165 4.02 1.01 11.81
C PHE A 165 5.44 0.64 11.42
N GLU A 166 5.60 -0.52 10.78
CA GLU A 166 6.88 -1.02 10.27
C GLU A 166 7.20 -0.36 8.91
N LYS A 167 8.08 0.67 8.91
CA LYS A 167 8.39 1.48 7.71
C LYS A 167 8.91 0.65 6.54
N GLU A 168 9.80 -0.30 6.82
CA GLU A 168 10.37 -1.17 5.78
C GLU A 168 9.28 -2.03 5.16
N PHE A 169 8.45 -2.69 5.97
CA PHE A 169 7.35 -3.51 5.44
C PHE A 169 6.32 -2.67 4.67
N PHE A 170 5.99 -1.48 5.16
CA PHE A 170 5.11 -0.53 4.47
C PHE A 170 5.63 -0.18 3.07
N ALA A 171 6.92 0.20 2.96
CA ALA A 171 7.53 0.51 1.67
C ALA A 171 7.55 -0.71 0.74
N ARG A 172 7.99 -1.87 1.24
CA ARG A 172 8.03 -3.13 0.48
C ARG A 172 6.63 -3.53 -0.02
N ALA A 173 5.61 -3.37 0.82
CA ALA A 173 4.24 -3.71 0.46
C ALA A 173 3.71 -2.85 -0.70
N ILE A 174 4.03 -1.56 -0.73
CA ILE A 174 3.62 -0.66 -1.81
C ILE A 174 4.44 -0.91 -3.09
N MET A 175 5.76 -1.10 -2.96
CA MET A 175 6.69 -1.24 -4.08
C MET A 175 6.76 -2.66 -4.66
N GLY A 176 6.11 -3.64 -4.04
CA GLY A 176 6.16 -5.03 -4.49
C GLY A 176 7.51 -5.72 -4.29
N ILE A 177 8.33 -5.27 -3.34
CA ILE A 177 9.69 -5.80 -3.10
C ILE A 177 9.69 -6.80 -1.96
N GLU A 178 9.72 -8.08 -2.29
CA GLU A 178 9.82 -9.15 -1.30
C GLU A 178 11.13 -9.12 -0.52
N TYR A 179 11.08 -9.55 0.74
CA TYR A 179 12.28 -9.85 1.52
C TYR A 179 13.00 -11.06 0.90
N SER A 180 14.31 -10.93 0.66
CA SER A 180 15.13 -12.02 0.13
C SER A 180 15.43 -13.09 1.19
N SER A 181 15.29 -12.76 2.48
CA SER A 181 15.47 -13.70 3.59
C SER A 181 14.34 -14.74 3.63
N LYS A 182 14.73 -16.02 3.86
CA LYS A 182 13.78 -17.15 3.99
C LYS A 182 13.28 -17.38 5.43
N GLU A 183 13.60 -16.48 6.36
CA GLU A 183 13.12 -16.59 7.74
C GLU A 183 11.60 -16.57 7.81
N ILE A 184 11.04 -17.35 8.73
CA ILE A 184 9.59 -17.53 8.86
C ILE A 184 8.85 -16.20 9.10
N LYS A 185 9.47 -15.27 9.82
CA LYS A 185 8.90 -13.94 10.09
C LYS A 185 8.65 -13.11 8.82
N TYR A 186 9.37 -13.38 7.71
CA TYR A 186 9.19 -12.68 6.44
C TYR A 186 8.24 -13.38 5.48
N GLN A 187 7.92 -14.66 5.70
CA GLN A 187 7.02 -15.40 4.81
C GLN A 187 5.62 -14.80 4.76
N LEU A 188 5.07 -14.43 5.92
CA LEU A 188 3.77 -13.75 5.98
C LEU A 188 3.82 -12.38 5.29
N ARG A 189 4.89 -11.60 5.54
CA ARG A 189 5.07 -10.28 4.91
C ARG A 189 5.15 -10.40 3.39
N ASN A 190 5.93 -11.36 2.87
CA ASN A 190 6.02 -11.63 1.44
C ASN A 190 4.66 -12.06 0.83
N CYS A 191 3.89 -12.88 1.55
CA CYS A 191 2.53 -13.21 1.14
C CYS A 191 1.65 -11.96 1.02
N LEU A 192 1.70 -11.07 2.01
CA LEU A 192 0.94 -9.82 2.01
C LEU A 192 1.39 -8.84 0.91
N ILE A 193 2.71 -8.74 0.65
CA ILE A 193 3.26 -7.98 -0.47
C ILE A 193 2.66 -8.48 -1.79
N ASN A 194 2.63 -9.80 -1.99
CA ASN A 194 2.05 -10.40 -3.19
C ASN A 194 0.53 -10.24 -3.28
N ILE A 195 -0.18 -10.20 -2.16
CA ILE A 195 -1.62 -9.91 -2.14
C ILE A 195 -1.88 -8.49 -2.64
N LEU A 196 -1.12 -7.50 -2.20
CA LEU A 196 -1.30 -6.11 -2.62
C LEU A 196 -0.87 -5.92 -4.08
N ASN A 197 0.31 -6.40 -4.48
CA ASN A 197 0.89 -6.19 -5.81
C ASN A 197 0.54 -7.30 -6.82
N GLY A 198 0.10 -8.45 -6.33
CA GLY A 198 -0.14 -9.65 -7.13
C GLY A 198 -1.47 -9.70 -7.88
N SER A 199 -2.21 -8.59 -8.01
CA SER A 199 -3.55 -8.50 -8.65
C SER A 199 -4.71 -9.14 -7.90
N LEU A 200 -4.55 -9.57 -6.65
CA LEU A 200 -5.67 -10.09 -5.88
C LEU A 200 -6.59 -8.99 -5.33
N ILE A 201 -6.03 -7.85 -4.97
CA ILE A 201 -6.79 -6.70 -4.45
C ILE A 201 -6.56 -5.40 -5.24
N ASP A 202 -5.51 -5.33 -6.04
CA ASP A 202 -5.20 -4.21 -6.96
C ASP A 202 -5.23 -4.70 -8.42
N VAL A 203 -6.43 -5.03 -8.90
CA VAL A 203 -6.63 -5.68 -10.21
C VAL A 203 -6.51 -4.69 -11.36
N GLU A 204 -6.67 -3.39 -11.13
CA GLU A 204 -6.88 -2.42 -12.21
C GLU A 204 -5.59 -1.85 -12.81
N ASP A 205 -4.48 -1.85 -12.07
CA ASP A 205 -3.20 -1.28 -12.55
C ASP A 205 -2.45 -2.15 -13.57
N ARG A 206 -2.86 -3.40 -13.78
CA ARG A 206 -2.17 -4.32 -14.68
C ARG A 206 -2.65 -4.33 -16.12
N LYS A 207 -3.68 -3.54 -16.45
CA LYS A 207 -4.25 -3.48 -17.81
C LYS A 207 -3.91 -2.19 -18.56
N SER A 208 -2.98 -1.41 -18.05
CA SER A 208 -2.47 -0.21 -18.73
C SER A 208 -1.16 -0.46 -19.46
#